data_0cd56d567a869309fcd7c3ee7de8156f
#
_entry.id   0cd56d567a869309fcd7c3ee7de8156f
#
_cell.length_a   1.000
_cell.length_b   1.000
_cell.length_c   1.000
_cell.angle_alpha   90.00
_cell.angle_beta   90.00
_cell.angle_gamma   90.00
#
_symmetry.space_group_name_H-M   'P 1'
#
loop_
_entity.id
_entity.type
_entity.pdbx_description
1 polymer ?
#
loop_
_entity_poly.entity_id
_entity_poly.type
_entity_poly.pdbx_seq_one_letter_code
_entity_poly.pdbx_strand_id
1 'polypeptide(L)'
;METLLKQLGRIPGALMIVPLFLGAVVASLAPQALEIGSFTTALFKSGTAVLIGLFFVCVGSQIDLRAALPAVEKGIVLLLAKFGVAVAFGLSVAFVMPDGTLWGMLPLAIIAAMSNSNGSLFVALTSQFGNSSDKGAISVLSINDGPFLTMIALGAAGLAAFPALALFAAVFPMIFGFVLGNTSPTAKAFLGPGEKLIIPFAAFAIGAGIKFDVLLTSGAIGILLGLMTVVLSGGAAVLCLWLWHVLRGHPRSTRNVIAGAAEASTAGNAIATPAALAAIDPSILPFQEMATAQVATAVVCTAFTMPFVVAWLAGWQRRNGITPEAEQALYEARSPEVQATVANT
;
A
#
# COMPACT_ATOMS: atom_id res chain seq x y z
N MET A 1 13.20 23.77 10.64
CA MET A 1 12.13 22.78 10.84
C MET A 1 11.14 22.78 9.69
N GLU A 2 10.58 23.93 9.30
CA GLU A 2 9.60 24.02 8.22
C GLU A 2 10.12 23.52 6.86
N THR A 3 11.36 23.87 6.51
CA THR A 3 12.03 23.41 5.28
C THR A 3 12.22 21.88 5.28
N LEU A 4 12.55 21.31 6.43
CA LEU A 4 12.78 19.87 6.61
C LEU A 4 11.46 19.10 6.44
N LEU A 5 10.37 19.53 7.06
CA LEU A 5 9.04 18.92 6.91
C LEU A 5 8.54 19.01 5.46
N LYS A 6 8.76 20.14 4.80
CA LYS A 6 8.43 20.30 3.38
C LYS A 6 9.26 19.39 2.47
N GLN A 7 10.54 19.18 2.79
CA GLN A 7 11.41 18.27 2.04
C GLN A 7 11.02 16.81 2.28
N LEU A 8 10.79 16.40 3.54
CA LEU A 8 10.33 15.05 3.88
C LEU A 8 9.00 14.72 3.21
N GLY A 9 8.07 15.68 3.15
CA GLY A 9 6.79 15.48 2.47
C GLY A 9 6.89 15.30 0.94
N ARG A 10 8.03 15.66 0.33
CA ARG A 10 8.28 15.47 -1.11
C ARG A 10 8.89 14.10 -1.44
N ILE A 11 9.50 13.43 -0.48
CA ILE A 11 10.12 12.12 -0.67
C ILE A 11 9.09 11.05 -0.28
N PRO A 12 8.63 10.21 -1.23
CA PRO A 12 7.66 9.15 -0.93
C PRO A 12 8.16 8.25 0.21
N GLY A 13 7.30 8.03 1.21
CA GLY A 13 7.64 7.19 2.36
C GLY A 13 8.50 7.83 3.44
N ALA A 14 9.11 9.00 3.23
CA ALA A 14 10.02 9.60 4.22
C ALA A 14 9.33 9.95 5.56
N LEU A 15 8.05 10.33 5.53
CA LEU A 15 7.25 10.58 6.74
C LEU A 15 7.10 9.32 7.63
N MET A 16 7.30 8.14 7.08
CA MET A 16 7.27 6.89 7.84
C MET A 16 8.67 6.37 8.15
N ILE A 17 9.55 6.35 7.15
CA ILE A 17 10.89 5.75 7.27
C ILE A 17 11.78 6.53 8.23
N VAL A 18 11.80 7.86 8.15
CA VAL A 18 12.67 8.68 9.00
C VAL A 18 12.26 8.58 10.48
N PRO A 19 10.98 8.73 10.88
CA PRO A 19 10.59 8.51 12.26
C PRO A 19 10.79 7.08 12.74
N LEU A 20 10.58 6.06 11.90
CA LEU A 20 10.84 4.66 12.23
C LEU A 20 12.32 4.45 12.56
N PHE A 21 13.22 4.95 11.71
CA PHE A 21 14.65 4.88 11.95
C PHE A 21 15.05 5.61 13.24
N LEU A 22 14.51 6.81 13.49
CA LEU A 22 14.74 7.56 14.71
C LEU A 22 14.22 6.79 15.94
N GLY A 23 13.06 6.15 15.86
CA GLY A 23 12.53 5.31 16.93
C GLY A 23 13.48 4.15 17.28
N ALA A 24 13.99 3.44 16.26
CA ALA A 24 14.96 2.36 16.45
C ALA A 24 16.29 2.86 17.04
N VAL A 25 16.79 4.03 16.60
CA VAL A 25 18.00 4.66 17.15
C VAL A 25 17.78 5.03 18.63
N VAL A 26 16.67 5.69 18.98
CA VAL A 26 16.39 6.06 20.36
C VAL A 26 16.23 4.83 21.25
N ALA A 27 15.52 3.79 20.78
CA ALA A 27 15.37 2.54 21.52
C ALA A 27 16.71 1.83 21.77
N SER A 28 17.67 1.96 20.84
CA SER A 28 18.97 1.32 20.95
C SER A 28 19.98 2.12 21.79
N LEU A 29 19.98 3.46 21.66
CA LEU A 29 20.98 4.32 22.30
C LEU A 29 20.51 4.91 23.64
N ALA A 30 19.22 5.15 23.79
CA ALA A 30 18.64 5.81 24.97
C ALA A 30 17.26 5.21 25.33
N PRO A 31 17.15 3.89 25.60
CA PRO A 31 15.86 3.23 25.85
C PRO A 31 15.10 3.87 27.02
N GLN A 32 15.80 4.41 28.02
CA GLN A 32 15.20 5.08 29.18
C GLN A 32 14.37 6.31 28.76
N ALA A 33 14.70 6.98 27.65
CA ALA A 33 13.92 8.11 27.14
C ALA A 33 12.50 7.70 26.72
N LEU A 34 12.30 6.44 26.34
CA LEU A 34 11.00 5.87 25.99
C LEU A 34 10.23 5.34 27.21
N GLU A 35 10.87 5.28 28.37
CA GLU A 35 10.33 4.71 29.62
C GLU A 35 10.07 5.75 30.69
N ILE A 36 10.07 7.04 30.36
CA ILE A 36 9.79 8.15 31.25
C ILE A 36 8.41 8.01 31.92
N GLY A 37 7.49 7.30 31.28
CA GLY A 37 6.15 7.04 31.80
C GLY A 37 5.08 7.94 31.15
N SER A 38 3.84 7.82 31.68
CA SER A 38 2.68 8.61 31.28
C SER A 38 2.51 8.71 29.74
N PHE A 39 2.18 9.89 29.24
CA PHE A 39 1.92 10.15 27.82
C PHE A 39 3.14 9.93 26.92
N THR A 40 4.35 10.11 27.42
CA THR A 40 5.57 9.90 26.63
C THR A 40 5.72 8.43 26.25
N THR A 41 5.67 7.52 27.21
CA THR A 41 5.73 6.08 26.96
C THR A 41 4.51 5.61 26.15
N ALA A 42 3.31 6.10 26.49
CA ALA A 42 2.08 5.74 25.78
C ALA A 42 2.13 6.12 24.30
N LEU A 43 2.68 7.29 23.95
CA LEU A 43 2.75 7.74 22.55
C LEU A 43 3.91 7.11 21.78
N PHE A 44 5.13 7.16 22.35
CA PHE A 44 6.35 6.88 21.60
C PHE A 44 6.85 5.43 21.71
N LYS A 45 6.34 4.64 22.66
CA LYS A 45 6.71 3.23 22.83
C LYS A 45 5.52 2.30 22.63
N SER A 46 4.41 2.55 23.33
CA SER A 46 3.25 1.65 23.37
C SER A 46 2.10 2.07 22.43
N GLY A 47 2.24 3.19 21.71
CA GLY A 47 1.16 3.83 20.97
C GLY A 47 0.81 3.17 19.64
N THR A 48 1.58 2.19 19.17
CA THR A 48 1.47 1.60 17.83
C THR A 48 0.03 1.20 17.49
N ALA A 49 -0.65 0.39 18.32
CA ALA A 49 -1.99 -0.10 18.03
C ALA A 49 -3.04 1.01 17.95
N VAL A 50 -2.99 1.97 18.89
CA VAL A 50 -3.93 3.10 18.92
C VAL A 50 -3.74 4.02 17.73
N LEU A 51 -2.49 4.34 17.39
CA LEU A 51 -2.15 5.20 16.26
C LEU A 51 -2.51 4.54 14.92
N ILE A 52 -2.28 3.23 14.77
CA ILE A 52 -2.70 2.48 13.59
C ILE A 52 -4.25 2.46 13.49
N GLY A 53 -4.97 2.22 14.59
CA GLY A 53 -6.43 2.25 14.59
C GLY A 53 -6.97 3.61 14.13
N LEU A 54 -6.43 4.71 14.67
CA LEU A 54 -6.81 6.06 14.27
C LEU A 54 -6.45 6.36 12.82
N PHE A 55 -5.29 5.91 12.36
CA PHE A 55 -4.87 5.98 10.96
C PHE A 55 -5.91 5.30 10.04
N PHE A 56 -6.38 4.10 10.39
CA PHE A 56 -7.40 3.39 9.59
C PHE A 56 -8.74 4.12 9.55
N VAL A 57 -9.15 4.83 10.61
CA VAL A 57 -10.32 5.71 10.56
C VAL A 57 -10.12 6.81 9.51
N CYS A 58 -8.95 7.45 9.50
CA CYS A 58 -8.64 8.50 8.54
C CYS A 58 -8.63 7.98 7.09
N VAL A 59 -7.92 6.89 6.83
CA VAL A 59 -7.85 6.27 5.48
C VAL A 59 -9.21 5.79 5.04
N GLY A 60 -9.95 5.07 5.89
CA GLY A 60 -11.30 4.59 5.59
C GLY A 60 -12.23 5.72 5.16
N SER A 61 -12.14 6.89 5.81
CA SER A 61 -12.97 8.05 5.47
C SER A 61 -12.75 8.60 4.08
N GLN A 62 -11.60 8.32 3.46
CA GLN A 62 -11.25 8.81 2.12
C GLN A 62 -11.69 7.86 0.99
N ILE A 63 -12.08 6.62 1.32
CA ILE A 63 -12.58 5.65 0.32
C ILE A 63 -13.88 6.20 -0.28
N ASP A 64 -13.93 6.35 -1.61
CA ASP A 64 -15.09 6.91 -2.32
C ASP A 64 -15.74 5.86 -3.23
N LEU A 65 -17.03 5.59 -3.00
CA LEU A 65 -17.82 4.67 -3.83
C LEU A 65 -18.35 5.30 -5.13
N ARG A 66 -18.15 6.61 -5.32
CA ARG A 66 -18.69 7.35 -6.47
C ARG A 66 -17.73 7.42 -7.66
N ALA A 67 -16.68 6.59 -7.65
CA ALA A 67 -15.76 6.54 -8.77
C ALA A 67 -16.47 6.09 -10.05
N ALA A 68 -16.05 6.65 -11.19
CA ALA A 68 -16.56 6.26 -12.50
C ALA A 68 -16.29 4.77 -12.77
N LEU A 69 -17.23 4.08 -13.43
CA LEU A 69 -17.15 2.63 -13.67
C LEU A 69 -15.80 2.16 -14.23
N PRO A 70 -15.16 2.82 -15.22
CA PRO A 70 -13.85 2.41 -15.71
C PRO A 70 -12.75 2.44 -14.65
N ALA A 71 -12.81 3.39 -13.71
CA ALA A 71 -11.86 3.47 -12.61
C ALA A 71 -12.05 2.33 -11.60
N VAL A 72 -13.31 1.97 -11.31
CA VAL A 72 -13.65 0.85 -10.42
C VAL A 72 -13.18 -0.47 -11.05
N GLU A 73 -13.47 -0.71 -12.32
CA GLU A 73 -13.05 -1.92 -13.03
C GLU A 73 -11.52 -2.08 -13.03
N LYS A 74 -10.78 -1.01 -13.37
CA LYS A 74 -9.32 -1.00 -13.30
C LYS A 74 -8.82 -1.28 -11.89
N GLY A 75 -9.41 -0.62 -10.89
CA GLY A 75 -9.04 -0.82 -9.49
C GLY A 75 -9.22 -2.27 -9.03
N ILE A 76 -10.33 -2.91 -9.41
CA ILE A 76 -10.58 -4.33 -9.10
C ILE A 76 -9.54 -5.23 -9.77
N VAL A 77 -9.25 -5.02 -11.07
CA VAL A 77 -8.26 -5.81 -11.79
C VAL A 77 -6.89 -5.69 -11.13
N LEU A 78 -6.47 -4.48 -10.80
CA LEU A 78 -5.18 -4.20 -10.18
C LEU A 78 -5.08 -4.78 -8.77
N LEU A 79 -6.14 -4.62 -7.96
CA LEU A 79 -6.21 -5.17 -6.60
C LEU A 79 -6.07 -6.69 -6.62
N LEU A 80 -6.86 -7.37 -7.46
CA LEU A 80 -6.84 -8.83 -7.56
C LEU A 80 -5.50 -9.35 -8.11
N ALA A 81 -4.93 -8.70 -9.11
CA ALA A 81 -3.65 -9.07 -9.68
C ALA A 81 -2.53 -8.98 -8.64
N LYS A 82 -2.44 -7.85 -7.97
CA LYS A 82 -1.39 -7.58 -6.99
C LYS A 82 -1.52 -8.47 -5.76
N PHE A 83 -2.70 -8.52 -5.15
CA PHE A 83 -2.97 -9.35 -4.00
C PHE A 83 -2.78 -10.85 -4.34
N GLY A 84 -3.30 -11.30 -5.48
CA GLY A 84 -3.16 -12.69 -5.92
C GLY A 84 -1.71 -13.13 -6.06
N VAL A 85 -0.86 -12.31 -6.71
CA VAL A 85 0.58 -12.61 -6.84
C VAL A 85 1.29 -12.54 -5.48
N ALA A 86 0.98 -11.57 -4.64
CA ALA A 86 1.59 -11.46 -3.31
C ALA A 86 1.29 -12.71 -2.46
N VAL A 87 0.04 -13.16 -2.45
CA VAL A 87 -0.38 -14.36 -1.74
C VAL A 87 0.24 -15.62 -2.36
N ALA A 88 0.12 -15.79 -3.67
CA ALA A 88 0.66 -16.97 -4.35
C ALA A 88 2.17 -17.11 -4.12
N PHE A 89 2.92 -16.00 -4.24
CA PHE A 89 4.36 -16.02 -4.04
C PHE A 89 4.73 -16.21 -2.56
N GLY A 90 4.10 -15.47 -1.63
CA GLY A 90 4.38 -15.60 -0.19
C GLY A 90 4.05 -16.97 0.36
N LEU A 91 2.92 -17.58 -0.06
CA LEU A 91 2.56 -18.94 0.34
C LEU A 91 3.46 -19.99 -0.33
N SER A 92 3.87 -19.78 -1.59
CA SER A 92 4.85 -20.67 -2.23
C SER A 92 6.16 -20.69 -1.44
N VAL A 93 6.62 -19.55 -0.96
CA VAL A 93 7.81 -19.47 -0.11
C VAL A 93 7.58 -20.20 1.21
N ALA A 94 6.43 -20.00 1.86
CA ALA A 94 6.11 -20.64 3.14
C ALA A 94 6.10 -22.17 3.06
N PHE A 95 5.54 -22.73 1.98
CA PHE A 95 5.30 -24.17 1.88
C PHE A 95 6.33 -24.95 1.06
N VAL A 96 7.04 -24.27 0.14
CA VAL A 96 8.00 -24.94 -0.77
C VAL A 96 9.42 -24.82 -0.27
N MET A 97 9.77 -23.70 0.39
CA MET A 97 11.14 -23.51 0.87
C MET A 97 11.40 -24.32 2.17
N PRO A 98 12.54 -25.02 2.28
CA PRO A 98 12.85 -25.88 3.44
C PRO A 98 12.78 -25.14 4.79
N ASP A 99 13.24 -23.89 4.81
CA ASP A 99 13.28 -23.07 6.03
C ASP A 99 12.05 -22.12 6.12
N GLY A 100 11.04 -22.28 5.25
CA GLY A 100 9.88 -21.39 5.18
C GLY A 100 10.23 -19.95 4.80
N THR A 101 11.44 -19.70 4.29
CA THR A 101 11.91 -18.37 3.86
C THR A 101 12.65 -18.46 2.52
N LEU A 102 12.62 -17.39 1.73
CA LEU A 102 13.41 -17.31 0.49
C LEU A 102 14.54 -16.31 0.69
N TRP A 103 15.77 -16.80 0.82
CA TRP A 103 16.98 -15.99 1.12
C TRP A 103 16.78 -15.08 2.34
N GLY A 104 16.05 -15.57 3.35
CA GLY A 104 15.71 -14.83 4.56
C GLY A 104 14.50 -13.90 4.42
N MET A 105 13.85 -13.81 3.27
CA MET A 105 12.57 -13.12 3.12
C MET A 105 11.46 -13.92 3.78
N LEU A 106 10.76 -13.29 4.71
CA LEU A 106 9.63 -13.91 5.41
C LEU A 106 8.35 -13.87 4.57
N PRO A 107 7.53 -14.93 4.55
CA PRO A 107 6.22 -14.94 3.86
C PRO A 107 5.33 -13.77 4.30
N LEU A 108 5.32 -13.44 5.58
CA LEU A 108 4.62 -12.28 6.13
C LEU A 108 5.10 -10.97 5.47
N ALA A 109 6.41 -10.77 5.36
CA ALA A 109 6.97 -9.57 4.72
C ALA A 109 6.67 -9.52 3.23
N ILE A 110 6.75 -10.67 2.54
CA ILE A 110 6.41 -10.81 1.12
C ILE A 110 4.97 -10.40 0.87
N ILE A 111 4.01 -11.01 1.60
CA ILE A 111 2.58 -10.72 1.41
C ILE A 111 2.30 -9.25 1.75
N ALA A 112 2.80 -8.74 2.88
CA ALA A 112 2.57 -7.36 3.28
C ALA A 112 3.16 -6.34 2.28
N ALA A 113 4.41 -6.53 1.83
CA ALA A 113 5.06 -5.60 0.92
C ALA A 113 4.49 -5.65 -0.50
N MET A 114 4.21 -6.84 -1.00
CA MET A 114 3.78 -7.03 -2.39
C MET A 114 2.29 -6.80 -2.60
N SER A 115 1.44 -6.90 -1.58
CA SER A 115 0.00 -6.67 -1.70
C SER A 115 -0.38 -5.20 -1.58
N ASN A 116 0.22 -4.45 -0.66
CA ASN A 116 -0.15 -3.07 -0.37
C ASN A 116 0.59 -2.06 -1.26
N SER A 117 -0.12 -1.04 -1.76
CA SER A 117 0.42 -0.02 -2.67
C SER A 117 0.53 1.34 -2.01
N ASN A 118 1.54 2.11 -2.39
CA ASN A 118 1.67 3.49 -1.97
C ASN A 118 0.68 4.37 -2.73
N GLY A 119 -0.50 4.62 -2.15
CA GLY A 119 -1.58 5.37 -2.77
C GLY A 119 -1.18 6.78 -3.20
N SER A 120 -0.39 7.51 -2.40
CA SER A 120 0.10 8.84 -2.77
C SER A 120 1.02 8.81 -3.98
N LEU A 121 1.94 7.84 -4.04
CA LEU A 121 2.83 7.65 -5.19
C LEU A 121 2.05 7.21 -6.43
N PHE A 122 1.09 6.30 -6.27
CA PHE A 122 0.19 5.87 -7.34
C PHE A 122 -0.56 7.06 -7.96
N VAL A 123 -1.20 7.90 -7.13
CA VAL A 123 -1.92 9.09 -7.60
C VAL A 123 -0.97 10.08 -8.27
N ALA A 124 0.23 10.30 -7.73
CA ALA A 124 1.22 11.19 -8.35
C ALA A 124 1.64 10.70 -9.74
N LEU A 125 1.97 9.42 -9.88
CA LEU A 125 2.41 8.81 -11.15
C LEU A 125 1.27 8.74 -12.18
N THR A 126 0.06 8.36 -11.76
CA THR A 126 -1.10 8.30 -12.67
C THR A 126 -1.61 9.69 -13.05
N SER A 127 -1.41 10.72 -12.21
CA SER A 127 -1.70 12.12 -12.56
C SER A 127 -0.73 12.66 -13.61
N GLN A 128 0.51 12.21 -13.60
CA GLN A 128 1.55 12.68 -14.51
C GLN A 128 1.55 11.92 -15.84
N PHE A 129 1.32 10.62 -15.82
CA PHE A 129 1.53 9.72 -16.95
C PHE A 129 0.26 9.01 -17.43
N GLY A 130 -0.80 8.96 -16.63
CA GLY A 130 -2.06 8.28 -16.90
C GLY A 130 -3.22 9.24 -17.22
N ASN A 131 -4.44 8.74 -17.07
CA ASN A 131 -5.68 9.48 -17.26
C ASN A 131 -6.56 9.50 -16.00
N SER A 132 -7.79 10.04 -16.11
CA SER A 132 -8.71 10.16 -14.97
C SER A 132 -9.15 8.81 -14.41
N SER A 133 -9.33 7.79 -15.27
CA SER A 133 -9.71 6.44 -14.82
C SER A 133 -8.55 5.72 -14.12
N ASP A 134 -7.30 5.93 -14.55
CA ASP A 134 -6.12 5.43 -13.87
C ASP A 134 -6.02 5.99 -12.46
N LYS A 135 -6.16 7.31 -12.35
CA LYS A 135 -6.13 8.00 -11.05
C LYS A 135 -7.29 7.58 -10.14
N GLY A 136 -8.48 7.44 -10.70
CA GLY A 136 -9.68 7.03 -9.96
C GLY A 136 -9.63 5.61 -9.41
N ALA A 137 -8.79 4.73 -9.96
CA ALA A 137 -8.62 3.36 -9.48
C ALA A 137 -8.16 3.29 -8.01
N ILE A 138 -7.54 4.37 -7.49
CA ILE A 138 -7.13 4.46 -6.09
C ILE A 138 -8.29 4.24 -5.12
N SER A 139 -9.52 4.59 -5.47
CA SER A 139 -10.69 4.39 -4.61
C SER A 139 -10.93 2.91 -4.27
N VAL A 140 -10.61 2.00 -5.19
CA VAL A 140 -10.69 0.56 -4.95
C VAL A 140 -9.41 0.03 -4.31
N LEU A 141 -8.25 0.53 -4.75
CA LEU A 141 -6.96 0.08 -4.23
C LEU A 141 -6.79 0.40 -2.74
N SER A 142 -7.40 1.48 -2.25
CA SER A 142 -7.40 1.83 -0.82
C SER A 142 -8.12 0.80 0.08
N ILE A 143 -8.90 -0.13 -0.47
CA ILE A 143 -9.49 -1.23 0.29
C ILE A 143 -8.40 -2.17 0.85
N ASN A 144 -7.27 -2.24 0.16
CA ASN A 144 -6.12 -3.04 0.61
C ASN A 144 -5.17 -2.27 1.56
N ASP A 145 -5.51 -1.06 1.96
CA ASP A 145 -4.71 -0.33 2.93
C ASP A 145 -4.85 -0.95 4.32
N GLY A 146 -3.77 -1.57 4.81
CA GLY A 146 -3.70 -2.16 6.14
C GLY A 146 -3.51 -3.69 6.15
N PRO A 147 -3.62 -4.32 7.35
CA PRO A 147 -3.27 -5.72 7.55
C PRO A 147 -4.36 -6.71 7.11
N PHE A 148 -5.59 -6.25 6.81
CA PHE A 148 -6.76 -7.12 6.70
C PHE A 148 -6.61 -8.22 5.65
N LEU A 149 -6.25 -7.88 4.42
CA LEU A 149 -6.08 -8.89 3.37
C LEU A 149 -4.88 -9.81 3.66
N THR A 150 -3.81 -9.28 4.28
CA THR A 150 -2.68 -10.10 4.74
C THR A 150 -3.12 -11.11 5.81
N MET A 151 -3.99 -10.69 6.76
CA MET A 151 -4.55 -11.58 7.77
C MET A 151 -5.40 -12.69 7.14
N ILE A 152 -6.24 -12.36 6.15
CA ILE A 152 -7.04 -13.35 5.42
C ILE A 152 -6.12 -14.35 4.74
N ALA A 153 -5.07 -13.89 4.05
CA ALA A 153 -4.15 -14.76 3.33
C ALA A 153 -3.41 -15.73 4.27
N LEU A 154 -2.84 -15.22 5.36
CA LEU A 154 -2.10 -16.05 6.33
C LEU A 154 -3.03 -16.97 7.12
N GLY A 155 -4.22 -16.49 7.50
CA GLY A 155 -5.21 -17.28 8.22
C GLY A 155 -5.79 -18.41 7.38
N ALA A 156 -6.15 -18.14 6.12
CA ALA A 156 -6.65 -19.15 5.19
C ALA A 156 -5.58 -20.22 4.86
N ALA A 157 -4.31 -19.84 4.90
CA ALA A 157 -3.18 -20.74 4.69
C ALA A 157 -2.79 -21.55 5.97
N GLY A 158 -3.40 -21.26 7.12
CA GLY A 158 -3.04 -21.90 8.39
C GLY A 158 -1.70 -21.45 8.96
N LEU A 159 -1.12 -20.35 8.47
CA LEU A 159 0.15 -19.81 8.92
C LEU A 159 0.01 -18.90 10.16
N ALA A 160 -1.21 -18.50 10.48
CA ALA A 160 -1.56 -17.70 11.66
C ALA A 160 -3.01 -17.95 12.05
N ALA A 161 -3.35 -17.73 13.32
CA ALA A 161 -4.69 -17.96 13.84
C ALA A 161 -5.40 -16.62 14.08
N PHE A 162 -6.31 -16.23 13.19
CA PHE A 162 -7.10 -15.01 13.33
C PHE A 162 -8.59 -15.34 13.54
N PRO A 163 -9.09 -15.36 14.78
CA PRO A 163 -10.51 -15.51 15.05
C PRO A 163 -11.33 -14.45 14.30
N ALA A 164 -12.54 -14.81 13.84
CA ALA A 164 -13.39 -13.90 13.06
C ALA A 164 -13.64 -12.55 13.77
N LEU A 165 -13.77 -12.56 15.09
CA LEU A 165 -13.91 -11.33 15.89
C LEU A 165 -12.65 -10.46 15.84
N ALA A 166 -11.45 -11.07 15.84
CA ALA A 166 -10.19 -10.33 15.72
C ALA A 166 -10.01 -9.73 14.33
N LEU A 167 -10.39 -10.46 13.27
CA LEU A 167 -10.46 -9.92 11.90
C LEU A 167 -11.40 -8.71 11.83
N PHE A 168 -12.61 -8.84 12.40
CA PHE A 168 -13.56 -7.73 12.44
C PHE A 168 -12.99 -6.54 13.23
N ALA A 169 -12.41 -6.77 14.40
CA ALA A 169 -11.83 -5.72 15.24
C ALA A 169 -10.68 -4.97 14.52
N ALA A 170 -9.86 -5.66 13.72
CA ALA A 170 -8.79 -5.04 12.95
C ALA A 170 -9.32 -4.13 11.83
N VAL A 171 -10.45 -4.50 11.22
CA VAL A 171 -11.04 -3.76 10.08
C VAL A 171 -12.06 -2.71 10.54
N PHE A 172 -12.64 -2.88 11.71
CA PHE A 172 -13.71 -2.00 12.21
C PHE A 172 -13.34 -0.51 12.18
N PRO A 173 -12.13 -0.06 12.59
CA PRO A 173 -11.75 1.34 12.48
C PRO A 173 -11.84 1.88 11.04
N MET A 174 -11.45 1.07 10.04
CA MET A 174 -11.55 1.46 8.63
C MET A 174 -13.01 1.53 8.17
N ILE A 175 -13.84 0.55 8.55
CA ILE A 175 -15.28 0.56 8.26
C ILE A 175 -15.95 1.77 8.91
N PHE A 176 -15.61 2.08 10.14
CA PHE A 176 -16.13 3.25 10.86
C PHE A 176 -15.77 4.55 10.13
N GLY A 177 -14.51 4.71 9.74
CA GLY A 177 -14.05 5.83 8.93
C GLY A 177 -14.79 5.92 7.60
N PHE A 178 -14.93 4.79 6.90
CA PHE A 178 -15.66 4.70 5.63
C PHE A 178 -17.11 5.18 5.74
N VAL A 179 -17.83 4.74 6.77
CA VAL A 179 -19.21 5.19 7.01
C VAL A 179 -19.24 6.70 7.26
N LEU A 180 -18.36 7.23 8.12
CA LEU A 180 -18.29 8.66 8.39
C LEU A 180 -17.98 9.48 7.12
N GLY A 181 -17.00 9.07 6.32
CA GLY A 181 -16.58 9.79 5.12
C GLY A 181 -17.64 9.79 4.01
N ASN A 182 -18.41 8.71 3.89
CA ASN A 182 -19.47 8.61 2.87
C ASN A 182 -20.81 9.19 3.29
N THR A 183 -21.06 9.36 4.61
CA THR A 183 -22.26 9.99 5.13
C THR A 183 -22.11 11.49 5.36
N SER A 184 -20.89 11.99 5.59
CA SER A 184 -20.63 13.40 5.89
C SER A 184 -19.38 13.93 5.16
N PRO A 185 -19.57 14.84 4.17
CA PRO A 185 -18.46 15.53 3.52
C PRO A 185 -17.57 16.31 4.50
N THR A 186 -18.17 16.85 5.56
CA THR A 186 -17.45 17.57 6.63
C THR A 186 -16.54 16.60 7.41
N ALA A 187 -17.04 15.41 7.77
CA ALA A 187 -16.23 14.40 8.43
C ALA A 187 -15.09 13.91 7.52
N LYS A 188 -15.36 13.70 6.23
CA LYS A 188 -14.35 13.34 5.23
C LYS A 188 -13.24 14.38 5.15
N ALA A 189 -13.59 15.66 5.06
CA ALA A 189 -12.64 16.78 5.01
C ALA A 189 -11.84 16.92 6.32
N PHE A 190 -12.47 16.68 7.47
CA PHE A 190 -11.85 16.75 8.80
C PHE A 190 -10.83 15.63 9.01
N LEU A 191 -11.18 14.39 8.62
CA LEU A 191 -10.34 13.20 8.82
C LEU A 191 -9.23 13.07 7.78
N GLY A 192 -9.39 13.63 6.58
CA GLY A 192 -8.44 13.47 5.47
C GLY A 192 -7.00 13.88 5.81
N PRO A 193 -6.74 15.03 6.44
CA PRO A 193 -5.38 15.41 6.85
C PRO A 193 -4.78 14.55 7.95
N GLY A 194 -5.62 13.82 8.71
CA GLY A 194 -5.21 13.02 9.88
C GLY A 194 -4.20 11.93 9.54
N GLU A 195 -4.30 11.31 8.37
CA GLU A 195 -3.32 10.34 7.89
C GLU A 195 -1.89 10.88 7.99
N LYS A 196 -1.63 12.05 7.42
CA LYS A 196 -0.29 12.66 7.40
C LYS A 196 0.21 13.04 8.79
N LEU A 197 -0.69 13.40 9.70
CA LEU A 197 -0.35 13.71 11.08
C LEU A 197 0.05 12.46 11.88
N ILE A 198 -0.70 11.36 11.71
CA ILE A 198 -0.55 10.15 12.52
C ILE A 198 0.66 9.32 12.10
N ILE A 199 0.95 9.25 10.79
CA ILE A 199 2.02 8.41 10.22
C ILE A 199 3.37 8.57 10.94
N PRO A 200 3.92 9.77 11.18
CA PRO A 200 5.23 9.91 11.81
C PRO A 200 5.28 9.35 13.24
N PHE A 201 4.21 9.54 14.01
CA PHE A 201 4.13 9.05 15.39
C PHE A 201 3.97 7.52 15.45
N ALA A 202 3.12 6.96 14.57
CA ALA A 202 2.97 5.52 14.46
C ALA A 202 4.29 4.86 14.03
N ALA A 203 4.96 5.43 13.04
CA ALA A 203 6.24 4.95 12.55
C ALA A 203 7.33 5.00 13.62
N PHE A 204 7.40 6.08 14.40
CA PHE A 204 8.34 6.19 15.51
C PHE A 204 8.08 5.10 16.56
N ALA A 205 6.82 4.91 16.98
CA ALA A 205 6.45 3.88 17.95
C ALA A 205 6.75 2.46 17.45
N ILE A 206 6.55 2.18 16.16
CA ILE A 206 6.95 0.92 15.53
C ILE A 206 8.47 0.76 15.58
N GLY A 207 9.21 1.80 15.18
CA GLY A 207 10.67 1.80 15.19
C GLY A 207 11.25 1.61 16.60
N ALA A 208 10.61 2.16 17.61
CA ALA A 208 10.98 1.98 19.00
C ALA A 208 10.88 0.51 19.49
N GLY A 209 10.15 -0.34 18.76
CA GLY A 209 10.09 -1.79 18.99
C GLY A 209 11.10 -2.61 18.16
N ILE A 210 11.97 -1.97 17.34
CA ILE A 210 12.91 -2.66 16.47
C ILE A 210 14.34 -2.46 16.94
N LYS A 211 15.11 -3.55 17.05
CA LYS A 211 16.54 -3.46 17.31
C LYS A 211 17.29 -2.93 16.06
N PHE A 212 18.23 -2.05 16.28
CA PHE A 212 18.95 -1.38 15.20
C PHE A 212 19.77 -2.34 14.30
N ASP A 213 20.35 -3.37 14.88
CA ASP A 213 21.07 -4.44 14.16
C ASP A 213 20.13 -5.23 13.24
N VAL A 214 18.89 -5.52 13.69
CA VAL A 214 17.86 -6.16 12.86
C VAL A 214 17.47 -5.26 11.69
N LEU A 215 17.36 -3.96 11.92
CA LEU A 215 17.05 -3.00 10.86
C LEU A 215 18.14 -2.98 9.78
N LEU A 216 19.42 -3.08 10.16
CA LEU A 216 20.53 -3.10 9.22
C LEU A 216 20.65 -4.43 8.47
N THR A 217 20.58 -5.55 9.17
CA THR A 217 20.78 -6.89 8.57
C THR A 217 19.60 -7.31 7.70
N SER A 218 18.38 -7.08 8.16
CA SER A 218 17.17 -7.41 7.41
C SER A 218 16.84 -6.40 6.30
N GLY A 219 17.41 -5.18 6.39
CA GLY A 219 17.22 -4.14 5.39
C GLY A 219 17.75 -4.52 4.01
N ALA A 220 18.91 -5.16 3.93
CA ALA A 220 19.46 -5.63 2.65
C ALA A 220 18.52 -6.62 1.94
N ILE A 221 17.89 -7.52 2.69
CA ILE A 221 16.89 -8.46 2.18
C ILE A 221 15.64 -7.70 1.71
N GLY A 222 15.27 -6.61 2.39
CA GLY A 222 14.17 -5.75 2.00
C GLY A 222 14.39 -5.02 0.66
N ILE A 223 15.63 -4.73 0.26
CA ILE A 223 15.92 -4.21 -1.10
C ILE A 223 15.51 -5.26 -2.14
N LEU A 224 15.92 -6.51 -1.94
CA LEU A 224 15.54 -7.60 -2.83
C LEU A 224 14.03 -7.77 -2.90
N LEU A 225 13.35 -7.72 -1.75
CA LEU A 225 11.89 -7.76 -1.67
C LEU A 225 11.24 -6.61 -2.45
N GLY A 226 11.78 -5.39 -2.34
CA GLY A 226 11.32 -4.23 -3.11
C GLY A 226 11.46 -4.42 -4.61
N LEU A 227 12.62 -4.91 -5.08
CA LEU A 227 12.83 -5.23 -6.50
C LEU A 227 11.90 -6.33 -6.98
N MET A 228 11.69 -7.38 -6.18
CA MET A 228 10.73 -8.44 -6.49
C MET A 228 9.29 -7.91 -6.53
N THR A 229 8.93 -6.98 -5.67
CA THR A 229 7.63 -6.30 -5.71
C THR A 229 7.44 -5.59 -7.05
N VAL A 230 8.42 -4.82 -7.50
CA VAL A 230 8.35 -4.13 -8.80
C VAL A 230 8.18 -5.11 -9.95
N VAL A 231 8.95 -6.20 -9.96
CA VAL A 231 8.94 -7.17 -11.07
C VAL A 231 7.70 -8.07 -11.01
N LEU A 232 7.43 -8.71 -9.90
CA LEU A 232 6.35 -9.72 -9.80
C LEU A 232 4.98 -9.06 -9.65
N SER A 233 4.80 -8.21 -8.66
CA SER A 233 3.52 -7.52 -8.44
C SER A 233 3.22 -6.54 -9.58
N GLY A 234 4.21 -5.72 -9.95
CA GLY A 234 4.06 -4.76 -11.03
C GLY A 234 3.87 -5.44 -12.39
N GLY A 235 4.64 -6.48 -12.67
CA GLY A 235 4.50 -7.27 -13.89
C GLY A 235 3.12 -7.92 -13.99
N ALA A 236 2.61 -8.49 -12.92
CA ALA A 236 1.27 -9.06 -12.87
C ALA A 236 0.18 -8.00 -13.04
N ALA A 237 0.30 -6.85 -12.37
CA ALA A 237 -0.66 -5.76 -12.50
C ALA A 237 -0.72 -5.22 -13.93
N VAL A 238 0.44 -5.01 -14.57
CA VAL A 238 0.55 -4.61 -15.98
C VAL A 238 -0.07 -5.67 -16.90
N LEU A 239 0.27 -6.94 -16.71
CA LEU A 239 -0.24 -8.05 -17.53
C LEU A 239 -1.76 -8.21 -17.39
N CYS A 240 -2.28 -8.21 -16.16
CA CYS A 240 -3.71 -8.38 -15.90
C CYS A 240 -4.51 -7.19 -16.45
N LEU A 241 -4.00 -5.97 -16.33
CA LEU A 241 -4.65 -4.80 -16.90
C LEU A 241 -4.62 -4.84 -18.43
N TRP A 242 -3.52 -5.26 -19.04
CA TRP A 242 -3.43 -5.48 -20.47
C TRP A 242 -4.41 -6.57 -20.94
N LEU A 243 -4.48 -7.70 -20.25
CA LEU A 243 -5.45 -8.78 -20.53
C LEU A 243 -6.89 -8.29 -20.42
N TRP A 244 -7.20 -7.51 -19.40
CA TRP A 244 -8.52 -6.89 -19.24
C TRP A 244 -8.89 -6.03 -20.45
N HIS A 245 -7.95 -5.19 -20.94
CA HIS A 245 -8.17 -4.41 -22.16
C HIS A 245 -8.44 -5.30 -23.39
N VAL A 246 -7.68 -6.41 -23.53
CA VAL A 246 -7.87 -7.36 -24.62
C VAL A 246 -9.23 -8.03 -24.54
N LEU A 247 -9.62 -8.52 -23.37
CA LEU A 247 -10.91 -9.18 -23.13
C LEU A 247 -12.11 -8.25 -23.35
N ARG A 248 -11.95 -6.97 -23.08
CA ARG A 248 -12.96 -5.92 -23.36
C ARG A 248 -13.00 -5.50 -24.83
N GLY A 249 -12.16 -6.08 -25.68
CA GLY A 249 -12.09 -5.72 -27.11
C GLY A 249 -11.60 -4.29 -27.35
N HIS A 250 -10.85 -3.71 -26.43
CA HIS A 250 -10.34 -2.34 -26.57
C HIS A 250 -9.31 -2.26 -27.72
N PRO A 251 -9.36 -1.23 -28.59
CA PRO A 251 -8.37 -1.01 -29.63
C PRO A 251 -6.95 -0.95 -29.06
N ARG A 252 -5.95 -1.33 -29.86
CA ARG A 252 -4.55 -1.37 -29.40
C ARG A 252 -4.07 -0.03 -28.83
N SER A 253 -4.45 1.07 -29.46
CA SER A 253 -4.07 2.44 -29.05
C SER A 253 -4.58 2.86 -27.67
N THR A 254 -5.63 2.21 -27.17
CA THR A 254 -6.29 2.52 -25.89
C THR A 254 -5.90 1.56 -24.75
N ARG A 255 -5.01 0.57 -25.01
CA ARG A 255 -4.60 -0.43 -24.01
C ARG A 255 -3.52 0.13 -23.10
N ASN A 256 -3.86 1.22 -22.42
CA ASN A 256 -2.99 1.88 -21.47
C ASN A 256 -2.84 1.06 -20.18
N VAL A 257 -1.60 0.76 -19.77
CA VAL A 257 -1.28 -0.02 -18.57
C VAL A 257 -0.44 0.77 -17.54
N ILE A 258 -0.46 2.10 -17.61
CA ILE A 258 0.27 2.98 -16.68
C ILE A 258 -0.16 2.73 -15.24
N ALA A 259 -1.47 2.58 -14.98
CA ALA A 259 -1.98 2.28 -13.65
C ALA A 259 -1.41 0.96 -13.11
N GLY A 260 -1.26 -0.07 -13.97
CA GLY A 260 -0.64 -1.34 -13.58
C GLY A 260 0.81 -1.18 -13.14
N ALA A 261 1.61 -0.39 -13.87
CA ALA A 261 2.96 -0.09 -13.45
C ALA A 261 2.99 0.76 -12.15
N ALA A 262 2.17 1.82 -12.08
CA ALA A 262 2.12 2.70 -10.90
C ALA A 262 1.75 1.94 -9.61
N GLU A 263 1.05 0.81 -9.73
CA GLU A 263 0.64 -0.08 -8.65
C GLU A 263 1.79 -0.94 -8.09
N ALA A 264 2.95 -0.99 -8.72
CA ALA A 264 4.07 -1.84 -8.34
C ALA A 264 4.86 -1.36 -7.09
N SER A 265 4.36 -0.36 -6.37
CA SER A 265 5.01 0.16 -5.15
C SER A 265 4.59 -0.62 -3.90
N THR A 266 5.41 -0.52 -2.86
CA THR A 266 5.05 -0.97 -1.50
C THR A 266 4.51 0.22 -0.70
N ALA A 267 3.41 0.03 0.00
CA ALA A 267 2.81 1.07 0.84
C ALA A 267 3.66 1.39 2.07
N GLY A 268 3.72 2.67 2.46
CA GLY A 268 4.33 3.07 3.72
C GLY A 268 3.64 2.44 4.94
N ASN A 269 2.30 2.35 4.91
CA ASN A 269 1.50 1.73 5.98
C ASN A 269 1.70 0.20 6.09
N ALA A 270 2.16 -0.48 5.04
CA ALA A 270 2.50 -1.90 5.10
C ALA A 270 3.59 -2.21 6.15
N ILE A 271 4.43 -1.22 6.50
CA ILE A 271 5.42 -1.33 7.59
C ILE A 271 4.76 -1.65 8.94
N ALA A 272 3.53 -1.18 9.15
CA ALA A 272 2.78 -1.43 10.36
C ALA A 272 2.11 -2.81 10.41
N THR A 273 1.99 -3.49 9.26
CA THR A 273 1.27 -4.76 9.15
C THR A 273 1.83 -5.86 10.07
N PRO A 274 3.16 -6.13 10.14
CA PRO A 274 3.68 -7.15 11.05
C PRO A 274 3.35 -6.87 12.53
N ALA A 275 3.42 -5.62 12.95
CA ALA A 275 3.08 -5.24 14.32
C ALA A 275 1.56 -5.38 14.62
N ALA A 276 0.72 -4.99 13.67
CA ALA A 276 -0.74 -5.16 13.78
C ALA A 276 -1.14 -6.64 13.87
N LEU A 277 -0.51 -7.52 13.10
CA LEU A 277 -0.75 -8.96 13.14
C LEU A 277 -0.26 -9.58 14.45
N ALA A 278 0.94 -9.21 14.92
CA ALA A 278 1.51 -9.70 16.16
C ALA A 278 0.69 -9.30 17.40
N ALA A 279 0.00 -8.15 17.34
CA ALA A 279 -0.91 -7.72 18.40
C ALA A 279 -2.16 -8.62 18.51
N ILE A 280 -2.50 -9.36 17.44
CA ILE A 280 -3.67 -10.25 17.39
C ILE A 280 -3.26 -11.70 17.59
N ASP A 281 -2.19 -12.13 16.91
CA ASP A 281 -1.63 -13.48 17.03
C ASP A 281 -0.18 -13.41 17.55
N PRO A 282 0.06 -13.77 18.82
CA PRO A 282 1.39 -13.76 19.42
C PRO A 282 2.41 -14.69 18.73
N SER A 283 1.98 -15.66 17.93
CA SER A 283 2.89 -16.54 17.18
C SER A 283 3.71 -15.78 16.13
N ILE A 284 3.27 -14.57 15.77
CA ILE A 284 3.95 -13.69 14.81
C ILE A 284 5.06 -12.86 15.47
N LEU A 285 5.03 -12.69 16.81
CA LEU A 285 6.01 -11.86 17.54
C LEU A 285 7.48 -12.17 17.18
N PRO A 286 7.94 -13.43 17.05
CA PRO A 286 9.32 -13.73 16.70
C PRO A 286 9.76 -13.20 15.34
N PHE A 287 8.81 -12.99 14.43
CA PHE A 287 9.06 -12.56 13.04
C PHE A 287 8.80 -11.07 12.84
N GLN A 288 8.16 -10.40 13.81
CA GLN A 288 7.68 -9.03 13.67
C GLN A 288 8.78 -8.03 13.31
N GLU A 289 9.87 -8.00 14.08
CA GLU A 289 10.97 -7.02 13.88
C GLU A 289 11.60 -7.20 12.49
N MET A 290 11.92 -8.44 12.13
CA MET A 290 12.54 -8.76 10.84
C MET A 290 11.62 -8.43 9.68
N ALA A 291 10.34 -8.82 9.74
CA ALA A 291 9.36 -8.51 8.69
C ALA A 291 9.16 -7.00 8.54
N THR A 292 9.09 -6.26 9.66
CA THR A 292 8.95 -4.80 9.62
C THR A 292 10.16 -4.15 8.93
N ALA A 293 11.39 -4.58 9.25
CA ALA A 293 12.61 -4.06 8.63
C ALA A 293 12.66 -4.37 7.11
N GLN A 294 12.27 -5.58 6.70
CA GLN A 294 12.19 -5.98 5.30
C GLN A 294 11.17 -5.12 4.54
N VAL A 295 9.97 -4.95 5.08
CA VAL A 295 8.91 -4.12 4.47
C VAL A 295 9.34 -2.65 4.39
N ALA A 296 9.92 -2.10 5.46
CA ALA A 296 10.39 -0.71 5.49
C ALA A 296 11.40 -0.42 4.37
N THR A 297 12.35 -1.33 4.17
CA THR A 297 13.35 -1.16 3.10
C THR A 297 12.74 -1.37 1.71
N ALA A 298 11.79 -2.30 1.55
CA ALA A 298 11.05 -2.47 0.31
C ALA A 298 10.27 -1.20 -0.08
N VAL A 299 9.68 -0.49 0.91
CA VAL A 299 9.02 0.83 0.68
C VAL A 299 10.00 1.83 0.06
N VAL A 300 11.21 1.97 0.65
CA VAL A 300 12.24 2.88 0.11
C VAL A 300 12.62 2.46 -1.31
N CYS A 301 12.96 1.18 -1.50
CA CYS A 301 13.39 0.65 -2.78
C CYS A 301 12.35 0.93 -3.88
N THR A 302 11.07 0.61 -3.61
CA THR A 302 9.99 0.83 -4.59
C THR A 302 9.71 2.31 -4.82
N ALA A 303 9.77 3.15 -3.77
CA ALA A 303 9.54 4.59 -3.91
C ALA A 303 10.57 5.26 -4.83
N PHE A 304 11.83 4.81 -4.80
CA PHE A 304 12.87 5.31 -5.68
C PHE A 304 12.78 4.73 -7.10
N THR A 305 12.44 3.47 -7.26
CA THR A 305 12.46 2.79 -8.56
C THR A 305 11.22 3.10 -9.41
N MET A 306 10.06 3.27 -8.78
CA MET A 306 8.79 3.39 -9.48
C MET A 306 8.66 4.58 -10.43
N PRO A 307 9.11 5.81 -10.09
CA PRO A 307 9.07 6.93 -11.03
C PRO A 307 9.80 6.64 -12.36
N PHE A 308 10.92 5.95 -12.30
CA PHE A 308 11.70 5.57 -13.50
C PHE A 308 11.00 4.48 -14.30
N VAL A 309 10.47 3.46 -13.65
CA VAL A 309 9.75 2.36 -14.31
C VAL A 309 8.50 2.88 -15.03
N VAL A 310 7.70 3.72 -14.37
CA VAL A 310 6.49 4.29 -14.97
C VAL A 310 6.81 5.25 -16.11
N ALA A 311 7.81 6.12 -15.94
CA ALA A 311 8.26 7.03 -17.00
C ALA A 311 8.77 6.27 -18.23
N TRP A 312 9.57 5.22 -18.01
CA TRP A 312 10.06 4.33 -19.06
C TRP A 312 8.89 3.66 -19.82
N LEU A 313 7.94 3.08 -19.08
CA LEU A 313 6.78 2.42 -19.67
C LEU A 313 5.89 3.40 -20.44
N ALA A 314 5.65 4.60 -19.91
CA ALA A 314 4.91 5.66 -20.58
C ALA A 314 5.57 6.06 -21.91
N GLY A 315 6.89 6.25 -21.89
CA GLY A 315 7.67 6.53 -23.10
C GLY A 315 7.60 5.39 -24.12
N TRP A 316 7.63 4.14 -23.66
CA TRP A 316 7.49 2.96 -24.51
C TRP A 316 6.09 2.87 -25.14
N GLN A 317 5.02 3.05 -24.34
CA GLN A 317 3.63 3.04 -24.82
C GLN A 317 3.40 4.11 -25.89
N ARG A 318 3.82 5.36 -25.64
CA ARG A 318 3.69 6.46 -26.63
C ARG A 318 4.38 6.13 -27.96
N ARG A 319 5.59 5.58 -27.94
CA ARG A 319 6.30 5.13 -29.14
C ARG A 319 5.56 4.03 -29.91
N ASN A 320 4.75 3.24 -29.22
CA ASN A 320 3.93 2.18 -29.83
C ASN A 320 2.49 2.61 -30.14
N GLY A 321 2.19 3.91 -30.07
CA GLY A 321 0.87 4.46 -30.37
C GLY A 321 -0.20 4.17 -29.32
N ILE A 322 0.20 3.81 -28.10
CA ILE A 322 -0.70 3.60 -26.94
C ILE A 322 -0.66 4.86 -26.09
N THR A 323 -1.80 5.50 -25.89
CA THR A 323 -1.84 6.74 -25.11
C THR A 323 -2.99 6.77 -24.11
N PRO A 324 -2.79 7.38 -22.93
CA PRO A 324 -3.85 7.58 -21.93
C PRO A 324 -5.00 8.43 -22.47
N GLU A 325 -4.69 9.38 -23.37
CA GLU A 325 -5.66 10.27 -24.00
C GLU A 325 -6.62 9.48 -24.94
N ALA A 326 -6.08 8.52 -25.71
CA ALA A 326 -6.90 7.66 -26.56
C ALA A 326 -7.84 6.77 -25.75
N GLU A 327 -7.38 6.28 -24.61
CA GLU A 327 -8.21 5.52 -23.67
C GLU A 327 -9.30 6.40 -23.04
N GLN A 328 -8.96 7.61 -22.62
CA GLN A 328 -9.90 8.56 -22.06
C GLN A 328 -11.03 8.88 -23.05
N ALA A 329 -10.66 9.17 -24.30
CA ALA A 329 -11.63 9.41 -25.37
C ALA A 329 -12.56 8.21 -25.62
N LEU A 330 -12.04 6.97 -25.51
CA LEU A 330 -12.86 5.76 -25.60
C LEU A 330 -13.95 5.70 -24.51
N TYR A 331 -13.61 6.07 -23.28
CA TYR A 331 -14.57 6.05 -22.17
C TYR A 331 -15.59 7.19 -22.29
N GLU A 332 -15.18 8.37 -22.69
CA GLU A 332 -16.06 9.51 -22.93
C GLU A 332 -17.08 9.20 -24.04
N ALA A 333 -16.64 8.59 -25.14
CA ALA A 333 -17.55 8.16 -26.22
C ALA A 333 -18.54 7.08 -25.78
N ARG A 334 -18.24 6.29 -24.78
CA ARG A 334 -19.11 5.24 -24.21
C ARG A 334 -19.96 5.72 -23.02
N SER A 335 -19.82 6.97 -22.61
CA SER A 335 -20.61 7.50 -21.50
C SER A 335 -22.10 7.59 -21.87
N PRO A 336 -23.02 7.31 -20.93
CA PRO A 336 -24.46 7.37 -21.18
C PRO A 336 -24.94 8.74 -21.68
N GLU A 337 -24.30 9.82 -21.24
CA GLU A 337 -24.62 11.20 -21.63
C GLU A 337 -24.36 11.46 -23.11
N VAL A 338 -23.23 10.98 -23.64
CA VAL A 338 -22.86 11.10 -25.06
C VAL A 338 -23.76 10.22 -25.92
N GLN A 339 -24.02 8.99 -25.47
CA GLN A 339 -24.91 8.06 -26.19
C GLN A 339 -26.34 8.60 -26.27
N ALA A 340 -26.86 9.20 -25.21
CA ALA A 340 -28.19 9.82 -25.22
C ALA A 340 -28.26 11.03 -26.17
N THR A 341 -27.19 11.80 -26.30
CA THR A 341 -27.13 12.93 -27.24
C THR A 341 -27.13 12.48 -28.69
N VAL A 342 -26.35 11.42 -29.02
CA VAL A 342 -26.30 10.86 -30.37
C VAL A 342 -27.59 10.16 -30.77
N ALA A 343 -28.32 9.55 -29.82
CA ALA A 343 -29.60 8.88 -30.11
C ALA A 343 -30.75 9.89 -30.34
N ASN A 344 -30.60 11.14 -29.93
CA ASN A 344 -31.60 12.21 -30.08
C ASN A 344 -31.32 13.13 -31.28
N THR A 345 -30.24 12.91 -32.02
CA THR A 345 -29.89 13.59 -33.29
C THR A 345 -30.14 12.68 -34.48
#